data_857ff06cc3c7426a72bbe863a9ab8dc9
#
_entry.id   857ff06cc3c7426a72bbe863a9ab8dc9
#
_cell.length_a   1.000
_cell.length_b   1.000
_cell.length_c   1.000
_cell.angle_alpha   90.00
_cell.angle_beta   90.00
_cell.angle_gamma   90.00
#
_symmetry.space_group_name_H-M   'P 1'
#
loop_
_entity.id
_entity.type
_entity.pdbx_description
1 polymer ?
#
loop_
_entity_poly.entity_id
_entity_poly.type
_entity_poly.pdbx_seq_one_letter_code
_entity_poly.pdbx_strand_id
1 'polypeptide(L)'
;MGFLWIGAIWTNTSPLETDIAARATAALKDTILDKTRISVSGRDVSLSADAFSEEGRRSAASQVEAVAGVRLLDDDTRLIREAKPFEWSIERDVVRITLGGNAPLPASKARLADAARAAAAGTEVSDRMDLARGAPPRFDAAALLLVEQIGKLKDGKITLSDTAVSLTGMAREIGNREAILAALKNLPEGYSVKENAIKAPPYIFRANKDPVANTVTLEGYVPDNNVHAAIVAAVGRKFFAEKLVDNLKASAGAPQGFQNAAVAALGALSRVSTGSLTISDREVKLSGDALYAVAADQIRGGIGGELPQGWSVKADVSVKPVASAVDPTVCQQLFFELLGKAKIRFESGRATIDKDSMGLLDKLIETALRCPTANIEVAGHTDSDGDNTSNMALSEKRAQAVSEYLIKAGLPPDRLKAVGYGSSQPVAANDTDDGKAKNRRIDFVVK
;
A
#
# COMPACT_ATOMS: atom_id res chain seq x y z
N MET A 1 -68.34 -61.79 0.79
CA MET A 1 -66.86 -61.92 0.70
C MET A 1 -66.14 -60.76 -0.02
N GLY A 2 -66.77 -59.95 -0.88
CA GLY A 2 -66.12 -58.88 -1.62
C GLY A 2 -65.72 -57.66 -0.78
N PHE A 3 -66.43 -57.28 0.28
CA PHE A 3 -66.11 -56.10 1.10
C PHE A 3 -64.89 -56.23 2.01
N LEU A 4 -64.54 -57.42 2.44
CA LEU A 4 -63.35 -57.69 3.25
C LEU A 4 -62.07 -57.62 2.46
N TRP A 5 -62.12 -57.92 1.16
CA TRP A 5 -60.96 -57.80 0.24
C TRP A 5 -60.60 -56.35 -0.07
N ILE A 6 -61.62 -55.50 -0.31
CA ILE A 6 -61.39 -54.07 -0.58
C ILE A 6 -60.79 -53.34 0.63
N GLY A 7 -61.28 -53.67 1.85
CA GLY A 7 -60.74 -53.10 3.08
C GLY A 7 -59.29 -53.53 3.38
N ALA A 8 -58.93 -54.79 3.09
CA ALA A 8 -57.59 -55.33 3.27
C ALA A 8 -56.57 -54.71 2.24
N ILE A 9 -57.04 -54.39 1.05
CA ILE A 9 -56.21 -53.69 0.06
C ILE A 9 -55.94 -52.23 0.53
N TRP A 10 -56.97 -51.52 0.99
CA TRP A 10 -56.85 -50.12 1.42
C TRP A 10 -55.98 -49.92 2.67
N THR A 11 -56.03 -50.86 3.64
CA THR A 11 -55.25 -50.76 4.88
C THR A 11 -53.79 -51.20 4.76
N ASN A 12 -53.41 -51.94 3.73
CA ASN A 12 -52.06 -52.44 3.50
C ASN A 12 -51.28 -51.71 2.35
N THR A 13 -51.94 -50.96 1.52
CA THR A 13 -51.27 -50.23 0.41
C THR A 13 -50.38 -49.09 0.92
N SER A 14 -50.86 -48.27 1.86
CA SER A 14 -50.08 -47.12 2.37
C SER A 14 -48.81 -47.53 3.19
N PRO A 15 -48.81 -48.54 4.04
CA PRO A 15 -47.61 -49.03 4.70
C PRO A 15 -46.59 -49.63 3.72
N LEU A 16 -47.05 -50.37 2.70
CA LEU A 16 -46.19 -50.97 1.67
C LEU A 16 -45.54 -49.90 0.79
N GLU A 17 -46.30 -48.92 0.35
CA GLU A 17 -45.80 -47.79 -0.44
C GLU A 17 -44.75 -46.99 0.31
N THR A 18 -44.99 -46.72 1.61
CA THR A 18 -44.04 -46.02 2.49
C THR A 18 -42.72 -46.80 2.66
N ASP A 19 -42.81 -48.13 2.83
CA ASP A 19 -41.65 -48.99 2.98
C ASP A 19 -40.81 -49.09 1.69
N ILE A 20 -41.48 -49.24 0.56
CA ILE A 20 -40.82 -49.25 -0.76
C ILE A 20 -40.14 -47.87 -1.03
N ALA A 21 -40.81 -46.76 -0.77
CA ALA A 21 -40.27 -45.41 -0.94
C ALA A 21 -39.05 -45.21 -0.03
N ALA A 22 -39.09 -45.67 1.24
CA ALA A 22 -37.96 -45.58 2.13
C ALA A 22 -36.73 -46.38 1.62
N ARG A 23 -36.96 -47.62 1.18
CA ARG A 23 -35.87 -48.46 0.61
C ARG A 23 -35.34 -47.92 -0.70
N ALA A 24 -36.16 -47.40 -1.61
CA ALA A 24 -35.74 -46.76 -2.82
C ALA A 24 -34.92 -45.47 -2.56
N THR A 25 -35.33 -44.66 -1.56
CA THR A 25 -34.60 -43.52 -1.12
C THR A 25 -33.25 -43.93 -0.52
N ALA A 26 -33.21 -44.98 0.29
CA ALA A 26 -31.95 -45.48 0.88
C ALA A 26 -30.99 -46.04 -0.21
N ALA A 27 -31.50 -46.68 -1.25
CA ALA A 27 -30.69 -47.17 -2.34
C ALA A 27 -29.99 -46.05 -3.11
N LEU A 28 -30.57 -44.86 -3.18
CA LEU A 28 -29.97 -43.70 -3.86
C LEU A 28 -29.03 -42.86 -3.00
N LYS A 29 -28.80 -43.22 -1.71
CA LYS A 29 -28.02 -42.41 -0.77
C LYS A 29 -26.60 -42.08 -1.25
N ASP A 30 -25.96 -42.99 -1.97
CA ASP A 30 -24.60 -42.83 -2.48
C ASP A 30 -24.57 -42.38 -3.96
N THR A 31 -25.73 -42.05 -4.55
CA THR A 31 -25.81 -41.52 -5.91
C THR A 31 -25.77 -40.01 -5.94
N ILE A 32 -25.08 -39.44 -6.95
CA ILE A 32 -24.99 -37.98 -7.11
C ILE A 32 -26.14 -37.54 -8.02
N LEU A 33 -27.24 -37.17 -7.41
CA LEU A 33 -28.44 -36.64 -8.04
C LEU A 33 -28.85 -35.31 -7.39
N ASP A 34 -29.55 -34.46 -8.14
CA ASP A 34 -30.19 -33.25 -7.63
C ASP A 34 -31.71 -33.33 -7.81
N LYS A 35 -32.47 -32.64 -6.97
CA LYS A 35 -33.94 -32.57 -7.02
C LYS A 35 -34.63 -33.92 -7.04
N THR A 36 -34.07 -34.94 -6.36
CA THR A 36 -34.60 -36.29 -6.37
C THR A 36 -36.01 -36.34 -5.72
N ARG A 37 -36.94 -36.93 -6.47
CA ARG A 37 -38.30 -37.23 -6.01
C ARG A 37 -38.61 -38.66 -6.29
N ILE A 38 -39.15 -39.37 -5.28
CA ILE A 38 -39.61 -40.72 -5.42
C ILE A 38 -41.10 -40.72 -5.05
N SER A 39 -41.93 -41.27 -5.92
CA SER A 39 -43.35 -41.57 -5.59
C SER A 39 -43.62 -43.04 -5.87
N VAL A 40 -44.49 -43.64 -5.04
CA VAL A 40 -44.83 -45.06 -5.11
C VAL A 40 -46.32 -45.17 -5.20
N SER A 41 -46.82 -46.01 -6.15
CA SER A 41 -48.21 -46.38 -6.29
C SER A 41 -48.31 -47.88 -6.29
N GLY A 42 -48.77 -48.50 -5.19
CA GLY A 42 -48.67 -49.91 -4.96
C GLY A 42 -47.24 -50.44 -4.93
N ARG A 43 -46.77 -51.01 -6.06
CA ARG A 43 -45.39 -51.52 -6.20
C ARG A 43 -44.65 -50.83 -7.37
N ASP A 44 -45.29 -49.89 -8.01
CA ASP A 44 -44.68 -49.11 -9.09
C ASP A 44 -44.04 -47.84 -8.53
N VAL A 45 -42.80 -47.61 -8.91
CA VAL A 45 -41.98 -46.49 -8.43
C VAL A 45 -41.75 -45.52 -9.58
N SER A 46 -42.05 -44.25 -9.38
CA SER A 46 -41.62 -43.19 -10.29
C SER A 46 -40.44 -42.46 -9.67
N LEU A 47 -39.32 -42.41 -10.37
CA LEU A 47 -38.09 -41.68 -9.99
C LEU A 47 -37.92 -40.48 -10.90
N SER A 48 -37.91 -39.28 -10.33
CA SER A 48 -37.57 -38.03 -11.03
C SER A 48 -36.38 -37.39 -10.37
N ALA A 49 -35.33 -37.10 -11.11
CA ALA A 49 -34.12 -36.44 -10.59
C ALA A 49 -33.31 -35.82 -11.74
N ASP A 50 -32.46 -34.84 -11.40
CA ASP A 50 -31.43 -34.30 -12.27
C ASP A 50 -30.10 -35.07 -12.03
N ALA A 51 -29.58 -35.76 -13.08
CA ALA A 51 -28.35 -36.52 -13.03
C ALA A 51 -27.21 -35.75 -13.69
N PHE A 52 -25.99 -35.90 -13.15
CA PHE A 52 -24.78 -35.20 -13.60
C PHE A 52 -23.98 -35.96 -14.67
N SER A 53 -24.29 -37.24 -14.88
CA SER A 53 -23.70 -38.07 -15.93
C SER A 53 -24.69 -39.12 -16.39
N GLU A 54 -24.50 -39.63 -17.60
CA GLU A 54 -25.29 -40.73 -18.15
C GLU A 54 -25.10 -42.05 -17.35
N GLU A 55 -23.87 -42.25 -16.86
CA GLU A 55 -23.56 -43.39 -15.99
C GLU A 55 -24.29 -43.27 -14.64
N GLY A 56 -24.26 -42.08 -13.99
CA GLY A 56 -25.00 -41.83 -12.76
C GLY A 56 -26.52 -42.01 -12.93
N ARG A 57 -27.07 -41.55 -14.05
CA ARG A 57 -28.47 -41.74 -14.41
C ARG A 57 -28.85 -43.22 -14.46
N ARG A 58 -28.09 -44.01 -15.24
CA ARG A 58 -28.34 -45.46 -15.39
C ARG A 58 -28.11 -46.20 -14.05
N SER A 59 -27.11 -45.85 -13.30
CA SER A 59 -26.83 -46.46 -11.99
C SER A 59 -27.98 -46.22 -11.01
N ALA A 60 -28.52 -44.98 -10.96
CA ALA A 60 -29.64 -44.65 -10.10
C ALA A 60 -30.89 -45.47 -10.45
N ALA A 61 -31.25 -45.56 -11.75
CA ALA A 61 -32.36 -46.35 -12.22
C ALA A 61 -32.21 -47.83 -11.83
N SER A 62 -31.04 -48.42 -12.09
CA SER A 62 -30.76 -49.83 -11.78
C SER A 62 -30.80 -50.12 -10.26
N GLN A 63 -30.35 -49.18 -9.43
CA GLN A 63 -30.40 -49.34 -7.98
C GLN A 63 -31.82 -49.32 -7.45
N VAL A 64 -32.72 -48.49 -8.01
CA VAL A 64 -34.14 -48.46 -7.60
C VAL A 64 -34.87 -49.70 -8.14
N GLU A 65 -34.60 -50.14 -9.35
CA GLU A 65 -35.15 -51.38 -9.91
C GLU A 65 -34.79 -52.61 -9.06
N ALA A 66 -33.60 -52.67 -8.50
CA ALA A 66 -33.11 -53.76 -7.68
C ALA A 66 -33.73 -53.77 -6.26
N VAL A 67 -34.47 -52.74 -5.88
CA VAL A 67 -35.12 -52.71 -4.54
C VAL A 67 -36.21 -53.78 -4.42
N ALA A 68 -36.10 -54.63 -3.44
CA ALA A 68 -37.08 -55.70 -3.18
C ALA A 68 -38.48 -55.10 -2.99
N GLY A 69 -39.43 -55.56 -3.80
CA GLY A 69 -40.79 -55.10 -3.74
C GLY A 69 -41.18 -54.17 -4.92
N VAL A 70 -40.24 -53.57 -5.59
CA VAL A 70 -40.48 -52.81 -6.84
C VAL A 70 -40.94 -53.75 -7.92
N ARG A 71 -42.01 -53.40 -8.64
CA ARG A 71 -42.55 -54.13 -9.79
C ARG A 71 -42.16 -53.48 -11.12
N LEU A 72 -42.27 -52.16 -11.15
CA LEU A 72 -41.98 -51.36 -12.32
C LEU A 72 -41.31 -50.05 -11.88
N LEU A 73 -40.28 -49.60 -12.59
CA LEU A 73 -39.71 -48.27 -12.46
C LEU A 73 -40.13 -47.40 -13.66
N ASP A 74 -40.74 -46.27 -13.38
CA ASP A 74 -40.95 -45.16 -14.30
C ASP A 74 -39.80 -44.14 -14.07
N ASP A 75 -38.78 -44.20 -14.93
CA ASP A 75 -37.56 -43.38 -14.84
C ASP A 75 -37.72 -42.06 -15.63
N ASP A 76 -38.06 -40.98 -14.92
CA ASP A 76 -38.07 -39.59 -15.44
C ASP A 76 -36.81 -38.84 -15.00
N THR A 77 -35.68 -39.53 -14.80
CA THR A 77 -34.40 -38.88 -14.53
C THR A 77 -33.86 -38.21 -15.80
N ARG A 78 -33.36 -36.97 -15.63
CA ARG A 78 -32.86 -36.16 -16.75
C ARG A 78 -31.42 -35.78 -16.51
N LEU A 79 -30.65 -35.61 -17.59
CA LEU A 79 -29.34 -34.99 -17.49
C LEU A 79 -29.50 -33.50 -17.33
N ILE A 80 -28.80 -32.91 -16.35
CA ILE A 80 -28.72 -31.45 -16.26
C ILE A 80 -28.11 -30.87 -17.53
N ARG A 81 -28.38 -29.59 -17.77
CA ARG A 81 -27.86 -28.86 -18.94
C ARG A 81 -26.34 -29.00 -19.05
N GLU A 82 -25.84 -29.09 -20.26
CA GLU A 82 -24.42 -28.97 -20.58
C GLU A 82 -24.09 -27.50 -20.83
N ALA A 83 -23.06 -26.98 -20.19
CA ALA A 83 -22.54 -25.64 -20.42
C ALA A 83 -21.34 -25.72 -21.35
N LYS A 84 -21.39 -24.95 -22.45
CA LYS A 84 -20.32 -24.91 -23.45
C LYS A 84 -20.27 -23.52 -24.08
N PRO A 85 -19.28 -22.67 -23.77
CA PRO A 85 -18.18 -22.93 -22.83
C PRO A 85 -18.66 -23.11 -21.37
N PHE A 86 -17.89 -23.82 -20.58
CA PHE A 86 -18.12 -23.94 -19.12
C PHE A 86 -17.57 -22.69 -18.43
N GLU A 87 -18.47 -21.78 -18.09
CA GLU A 87 -18.11 -20.50 -17.48
C GLU A 87 -18.31 -20.54 -15.98
N TRP A 88 -17.32 -19.99 -15.26
CA TRP A 88 -17.36 -19.74 -13.85
C TRP A 88 -16.72 -18.39 -13.53
N SER A 89 -17.16 -17.72 -12.49
CA SER A 89 -16.59 -16.44 -12.07
C SER A 89 -16.69 -16.22 -10.58
N ILE A 90 -15.74 -15.43 -10.08
CA ILE A 90 -15.81 -14.81 -8.76
C ILE A 90 -15.49 -13.33 -8.90
N GLU A 91 -16.32 -12.48 -8.30
CA GLU A 91 -16.20 -11.03 -8.38
C GLU A 91 -16.25 -10.44 -6.97
N ARG A 92 -15.37 -9.51 -6.69
CA ARG A 92 -15.34 -8.75 -5.46
C ARG A 92 -15.58 -7.29 -5.73
N ASP A 93 -16.55 -6.71 -5.07
CA ASP A 93 -16.73 -5.26 -4.92
C ASP A 93 -16.43 -4.83 -3.47
N VAL A 94 -16.72 -3.56 -3.14
CA VAL A 94 -16.44 -3.00 -1.81
C VAL A 94 -17.19 -3.71 -0.69
N VAL A 95 -18.39 -4.25 -0.97
CA VAL A 95 -19.31 -4.77 0.06
C VAL A 95 -19.57 -6.27 -0.05
N ARG A 96 -19.31 -6.89 -1.22
CA ARG A 96 -19.72 -8.26 -1.51
C ARG A 96 -18.72 -9.01 -2.37
N ILE A 97 -18.70 -10.34 -2.18
CA ILE A 97 -18.09 -11.30 -3.10
C ILE A 97 -19.22 -12.11 -3.74
N THR A 98 -19.26 -12.17 -5.05
CA THR A 98 -20.28 -12.92 -5.80
C THR A 98 -19.62 -14.05 -6.57
N LEU A 99 -20.07 -15.27 -6.33
CA LEU A 99 -19.79 -16.44 -7.17
C LEU A 99 -20.87 -16.55 -8.24
N GLY A 100 -20.48 -16.77 -9.49
CA GLY A 100 -21.41 -16.88 -10.62
C GLY A 100 -20.99 -17.93 -11.63
N GLY A 101 -21.83 -18.15 -12.65
CA GLY A 101 -21.60 -19.17 -13.67
C GLY A 101 -21.98 -20.56 -13.21
N ASN A 102 -21.16 -21.58 -13.49
CA ASN A 102 -21.53 -22.99 -13.34
C ASN A 102 -20.62 -23.71 -12.33
N ALA A 103 -21.21 -24.66 -11.61
CA ALA A 103 -20.49 -25.65 -10.79
C ALA A 103 -20.86 -27.07 -11.30
N PRO A 104 -19.89 -28.02 -11.34
CA PRO A 104 -20.16 -29.34 -11.92
C PRO A 104 -21.03 -30.23 -11.01
N LEU A 105 -20.92 -30.05 -9.69
CA LEU A 105 -21.60 -30.87 -8.69
C LEU A 105 -22.05 -30.01 -7.49
N PRO A 106 -23.09 -30.41 -6.76
CA PRO A 106 -23.49 -29.73 -5.50
C PRO A 106 -22.34 -29.63 -4.50
N ALA A 107 -21.54 -30.67 -4.36
CA ALA A 107 -20.38 -30.68 -3.47
C ALA A 107 -19.29 -29.69 -3.90
N SER A 108 -19.04 -29.54 -5.20
CA SER A 108 -18.12 -28.53 -5.75
C SER A 108 -18.63 -27.11 -5.48
N LYS A 109 -19.93 -26.88 -5.73
CA LYS A 109 -20.58 -25.59 -5.42
C LYS A 109 -20.43 -25.21 -3.96
N ALA A 110 -20.71 -26.13 -3.04
CA ALA A 110 -20.58 -25.91 -1.59
C ALA A 110 -19.11 -25.58 -1.21
N ARG A 111 -18.14 -26.37 -1.68
CA ARG A 111 -16.69 -26.15 -1.39
C ARG A 111 -16.22 -24.79 -1.90
N LEU A 112 -16.62 -24.37 -3.09
CA LEU A 112 -16.25 -23.07 -3.65
C LEU A 112 -16.85 -21.91 -2.83
N ALA A 113 -18.12 -22.06 -2.40
CA ALA A 113 -18.78 -21.07 -1.54
C ALA A 113 -18.12 -20.98 -0.16
N ASP A 114 -17.73 -22.10 0.45
CA ASP A 114 -17.02 -22.13 1.73
C ASP A 114 -15.61 -21.51 1.62
N ALA A 115 -14.88 -21.84 0.56
CA ALA A 115 -13.58 -21.23 0.28
C ALA A 115 -13.69 -19.70 0.05
N ALA A 116 -14.74 -19.24 -0.64
CA ALA A 116 -14.99 -17.82 -0.82
C ALA A 116 -15.30 -17.12 0.50
N ARG A 117 -16.06 -17.75 1.43
CA ARG A 117 -16.30 -17.21 2.78
C ARG A 117 -15.01 -17.12 3.58
N ALA A 118 -14.15 -18.12 3.49
CA ALA A 118 -12.83 -18.10 4.15
C ALA A 118 -11.94 -16.97 3.61
N ALA A 119 -11.93 -16.73 2.29
CA ALA A 119 -11.16 -15.65 1.65
C ALA A 119 -11.78 -14.26 1.84
N ALA A 120 -13.04 -14.16 2.24
CA ALA A 120 -13.80 -12.91 2.28
C ALA A 120 -13.37 -11.95 3.38
N ALA A 121 -12.73 -12.43 4.46
CA ALA A 121 -12.32 -11.62 5.61
C ALA A 121 -13.47 -10.74 6.17
N GLY A 122 -14.68 -11.30 6.31
CA GLY A 122 -15.87 -10.61 6.82
C GLY A 122 -16.74 -9.91 5.77
N THR A 123 -16.34 -9.92 4.48
CA THR A 123 -17.18 -9.43 3.38
C THR A 123 -18.33 -10.41 3.11
N GLU A 124 -19.54 -9.93 2.80
CA GLU A 124 -20.67 -10.77 2.42
C GLU A 124 -20.36 -11.63 1.18
N VAL A 125 -20.75 -12.90 1.20
CA VAL A 125 -20.60 -13.82 0.05
C VAL A 125 -21.94 -14.23 -0.48
N SER A 126 -22.18 -13.97 -1.78
CA SER A 126 -23.39 -14.36 -2.52
C SER A 126 -23.05 -15.48 -3.50
N ASP A 127 -23.71 -16.64 -3.36
CA ASP A 127 -23.59 -17.73 -4.31
C ASP A 127 -24.72 -17.68 -5.33
N ARG A 128 -24.37 -17.43 -6.58
CA ARG A 128 -25.26 -17.40 -7.75
C ARG A 128 -24.86 -18.45 -8.79
N MET A 129 -24.08 -19.45 -8.41
CA MET A 129 -23.70 -20.52 -9.33
C MET A 129 -24.87 -21.44 -9.63
N ASP A 130 -25.02 -21.82 -10.89
CA ASP A 130 -25.90 -22.87 -11.34
C ASP A 130 -25.16 -24.22 -11.43
N LEU A 131 -25.91 -25.32 -11.43
CA LEU A 131 -25.35 -26.63 -11.70
C LEU A 131 -25.40 -26.93 -13.21
N ALA A 132 -24.28 -27.40 -13.79
CA ALA A 132 -24.17 -27.77 -15.18
C ALA A 132 -23.09 -28.84 -15.41
N ARG A 133 -23.27 -29.66 -16.45
CA ARG A 133 -22.23 -30.56 -16.98
C ARG A 133 -21.29 -29.80 -17.92
N GLY A 134 -20.16 -30.42 -18.26
CA GLY A 134 -19.21 -29.88 -19.23
C GLY A 134 -17.98 -29.25 -18.58
N ALA A 135 -17.80 -29.34 -17.24
CA ALA A 135 -16.62 -28.84 -16.58
C ALA A 135 -15.33 -29.50 -17.12
N PRO A 136 -14.26 -28.72 -17.36
CA PRO A 136 -12.99 -29.27 -17.79
C PRO A 136 -12.33 -30.09 -16.67
N PRO A 137 -11.39 -30.99 -17.00
CA PRO A 137 -10.67 -31.77 -16.02
C PRO A 137 -10.01 -30.87 -14.96
N ARG A 138 -9.99 -31.29 -13.69
CA ARG A 138 -9.40 -30.56 -12.56
C ARG A 138 -10.02 -29.18 -12.29
N PHE A 139 -11.26 -28.95 -12.73
CA PHE A 139 -11.96 -27.68 -12.52
C PHE A 139 -11.95 -27.23 -11.06
N ASP A 140 -12.30 -28.13 -10.12
CA ASP A 140 -12.34 -27.80 -8.69
C ASP A 140 -10.99 -27.29 -8.17
N ALA A 141 -9.88 -27.91 -8.59
CA ALA A 141 -8.54 -27.47 -8.18
C ALA A 141 -8.20 -26.08 -8.74
N ALA A 142 -8.54 -25.82 -10.02
CA ALA A 142 -8.32 -24.50 -10.60
C ALA A 142 -9.20 -23.43 -9.94
N ALA A 143 -10.51 -23.70 -9.79
CA ALA A 143 -11.43 -22.75 -9.19
C ALA A 143 -11.10 -22.43 -7.72
N LEU A 144 -10.72 -23.42 -6.90
CA LEU A 144 -10.29 -23.20 -5.51
C LEU A 144 -9.03 -22.33 -5.43
N LEU A 145 -8.01 -22.59 -6.27
CA LEU A 145 -6.82 -21.75 -6.35
C LEU A 145 -7.19 -20.30 -6.69
N LEU A 146 -8.13 -20.09 -7.60
CA LEU A 146 -8.59 -18.75 -8.01
C LEU A 146 -9.42 -18.06 -6.92
N VAL A 147 -10.25 -18.80 -6.17
CA VAL A 147 -11.02 -18.29 -5.03
C VAL A 147 -10.09 -17.72 -3.96
N GLU A 148 -8.97 -18.38 -3.67
CA GLU A 148 -7.99 -17.88 -2.68
C GLU A 148 -7.40 -16.52 -3.08
N GLN A 149 -7.33 -16.22 -4.38
CA GLN A 149 -6.77 -14.95 -4.84
C GLN A 149 -7.73 -13.76 -4.67
N ILE A 150 -9.04 -14.01 -4.59
CA ILE A 150 -10.03 -12.92 -4.44
C ILE A 150 -9.84 -12.12 -3.14
N GLY A 151 -9.32 -12.76 -2.08
CA GLY A 151 -8.99 -12.12 -0.82
C GLY A 151 -7.90 -11.05 -0.94
N LYS A 152 -7.02 -11.18 -1.94
CA LYS A 152 -5.92 -10.25 -2.22
C LYS A 152 -6.33 -9.07 -3.12
N LEU A 153 -7.55 -9.09 -3.69
CA LEU A 153 -8.09 -7.98 -4.45
C LEU A 153 -8.88 -7.03 -3.53
N LYS A 154 -8.78 -5.75 -3.78
CA LYS A 154 -9.65 -4.71 -3.23
C LYS A 154 -11.00 -4.76 -3.92
N ASP A 155 -10.97 -4.78 -5.23
CA ASP A 155 -12.09 -4.97 -6.15
C ASP A 155 -11.57 -5.69 -7.38
N GLY A 156 -12.45 -6.42 -8.09
CA GLY A 156 -12.07 -7.10 -9.32
C GLY A 156 -12.84 -8.37 -9.57
N LYS A 157 -12.52 -8.99 -10.70
CA LYS A 157 -13.19 -10.18 -11.22
C LYS A 157 -12.17 -11.19 -11.71
N ILE A 158 -12.41 -12.45 -11.37
CA ILE A 158 -11.70 -13.60 -11.90
C ILE A 158 -12.73 -14.46 -12.64
N THR A 159 -12.46 -14.77 -13.89
CA THR A 159 -13.32 -15.59 -14.72
C THR A 159 -12.57 -16.81 -15.25
N LEU A 160 -13.28 -17.89 -15.39
CA LEU A 160 -12.84 -19.12 -16.00
C LEU A 160 -13.81 -19.45 -17.13
N SER A 161 -13.30 -19.57 -18.35
CA SER A 161 -14.06 -20.03 -19.51
C SER A 161 -13.36 -21.26 -20.06
N ASP A 162 -13.94 -22.43 -19.87
CA ASP A 162 -13.29 -23.73 -20.01
C ASP A 162 -11.97 -23.74 -19.19
N THR A 163 -10.80 -23.73 -19.83
CA THR A 163 -9.49 -23.71 -19.18
C THR A 163 -8.78 -22.34 -19.23
N ALA A 164 -9.46 -21.32 -19.79
CA ALA A 164 -8.90 -19.97 -19.94
C ALA A 164 -9.29 -19.08 -18.74
N VAL A 165 -8.28 -18.56 -18.03
CA VAL A 165 -8.42 -17.69 -16.86
C VAL A 165 -8.23 -16.24 -17.28
N SER A 166 -9.16 -15.36 -16.88
CA SER A 166 -8.98 -13.91 -17.00
C SER A 166 -9.17 -13.23 -15.66
N LEU A 167 -8.28 -12.27 -15.36
CA LEU A 167 -8.26 -11.55 -14.10
C LEU A 167 -8.22 -10.04 -14.36
N THR A 168 -9.09 -9.30 -13.68
CA THR A 168 -9.12 -7.83 -13.75
C THR A 168 -9.32 -7.28 -12.34
N GLY A 169 -8.87 -6.05 -12.09
CA GLY A 169 -9.14 -5.36 -10.82
C GLY A 169 -7.92 -4.69 -10.19
N MET A 170 -8.10 -4.31 -8.93
CA MET A 170 -7.07 -3.64 -8.12
C MET A 170 -6.64 -4.56 -6.97
N ALA A 171 -5.35 -4.80 -6.82
CA ALA A 171 -4.80 -5.46 -5.65
C ALA A 171 -5.09 -4.64 -4.38
N ARG A 172 -5.31 -5.31 -3.24
CA ARG A 172 -5.66 -4.67 -1.97
C ARG A 172 -4.46 -3.97 -1.35
N GLU A 173 -3.30 -4.63 -1.41
CA GLU A 173 -2.06 -4.18 -0.79
C GLU A 173 -0.90 -4.28 -1.78
N ILE A 174 0.16 -3.55 -1.50
CA ILE A 174 1.43 -3.66 -2.23
C ILE A 174 1.96 -5.09 -2.07
N GLY A 175 2.43 -5.69 -3.19
CA GLY A 175 2.88 -7.08 -3.22
C GLY A 175 1.78 -8.11 -3.49
N ASN A 176 0.50 -7.79 -3.29
CA ASN A 176 -0.60 -8.73 -3.56
C ASN A 176 -0.73 -9.07 -5.05
N ARG A 177 -0.44 -8.11 -5.95
CA ARG A 177 -0.41 -8.36 -7.39
C ARG A 177 0.64 -9.43 -7.74
N GLU A 178 1.84 -9.29 -7.23
CA GLU A 178 2.96 -10.23 -7.42
C GLU A 178 2.63 -11.61 -6.81
N ALA A 179 2.01 -11.64 -5.64
CA ALA A 179 1.57 -12.86 -4.99
C ALA A 179 0.48 -13.59 -5.80
N ILE A 180 -0.48 -12.86 -6.39
CA ILE A 180 -1.48 -13.43 -7.30
C ILE A 180 -0.79 -14.01 -8.53
N LEU A 181 0.13 -13.27 -9.17
CA LEU A 181 0.87 -13.75 -10.34
C LEU A 181 1.71 -14.99 -10.05
N ALA A 182 2.30 -15.08 -8.88
CA ALA A 182 3.03 -16.27 -8.44
C ALA A 182 2.10 -17.47 -8.24
N ALA A 183 0.92 -17.26 -7.64
CA ALA A 183 -0.07 -18.32 -7.45
C ALA A 183 -0.61 -18.88 -8.78
N LEU A 184 -0.81 -18.02 -9.79
CA LEU A 184 -1.29 -18.44 -11.11
C LEU A 184 -0.32 -19.38 -11.87
N LYS A 185 0.95 -19.43 -11.48
CA LYS A 185 1.91 -20.42 -12.03
C LYS A 185 1.61 -21.85 -11.59
N ASN A 186 0.81 -22.01 -10.53
CA ASN A 186 0.41 -23.30 -9.98
C ASN A 186 -0.98 -23.77 -10.51
N LEU A 187 -1.51 -23.13 -11.54
CA LEU A 187 -2.71 -23.60 -12.20
C LEU A 187 -2.53 -25.06 -12.69
N PRO A 188 -3.56 -25.90 -12.63
CA PRO A 188 -3.48 -27.26 -13.12
C PRO A 188 -3.08 -27.29 -14.60
N GLU A 189 -2.45 -28.40 -15.02
CA GLU A 189 -2.11 -28.65 -16.41
C GLU A 189 -3.34 -28.52 -17.34
N GLY A 190 -3.15 -27.84 -18.47
CA GLY A 190 -4.19 -27.49 -19.43
C GLY A 190 -4.87 -26.14 -19.18
N TYR A 191 -4.67 -25.53 -18.02
CA TYR A 191 -5.17 -24.18 -17.72
C TYR A 191 -4.14 -23.10 -18.07
N SER A 192 -4.63 -21.98 -18.59
CA SER A 192 -3.76 -20.85 -18.96
C SER A 192 -4.39 -19.50 -18.64
N VAL A 193 -3.54 -18.52 -18.34
CA VAL A 193 -3.97 -17.13 -18.16
C VAL A 193 -4.08 -16.46 -19.52
N LYS A 194 -5.31 -16.13 -19.94
CA LYS A 194 -5.61 -15.42 -21.19
C LYS A 194 -5.44 -13.92 -21.03
N GLU A 195 -5.88 -13.39 -19.89
CA GLU A 195 -5.84 -11.96 -19.58
C GLU A 195 -5.46 -11.73 -18.12
N ASN A 196 -4.57 -10.75 -17.92
CA ASN A 196 -4.21 -10.30 -16.58
C ASN A 196 -4.12 -8.78 -16.56
N ALA A 197 -5.18 -8.13 -16.12
CA ALA A 197 -5.28 -6.68 -15.96
C ALA A 197 -5.38 -6.26 -14.49
N ILE A 198 -4.69 -6.99 -13.59
CA ILE A 198 -4.62 -6.61 -12.18
C ILE A 198 -3.65 -5.45 -12.02
N LYS A 199 -4.13 -4.35 -11.44
CA LYS A 199 -3.33 -3.18 -11.08
C LYS A 199 -2.82 -3.30 -9.64
N ALA A 200 -1.60 -2.83 -9.39
CA ALA A 200 -1.09 -2.63 -8.04
C ALA A 200 -1.63 -1.30 -7.48
N PRO A 201 -1.85 -1.18 -6.17
CA PRO A 201 -2.12 0.11 -5.54
C PRO A 201 -0.87 1.00 -5.66
N PRO A 202 -1.03 2.34 -5.64
CA PRO A 202 0.11 3.25 -5.72
C PRO A 202 1.05 3.06 -4.52
N TYR A 203 2.35 3.18 -4.76
CA TYR A 203 3.37 3.15 -3.70
C TYR A 203 3.41 4.52 -3.02
N ILE A 204 2.89 4.59 -1.79
CA ILE A 204 2.70 5.85 -1.08
C ILE A 204 3.69 6.00 0.06
N PHE A 205 4.39 7.15 0.08
CA PHE A 205 5.16 7.68 1.20
C PHE A 205 4.64 9.08 1.54
N ARG A 206 4.49 9.39 2.82
CA ARG A 206 4.06 10.69 3.31
C ARG A 206 4.99 11.21 4.38
N ALA A 207 5.19 12.53 4.39
CA ALA A 207 5.81 13.22 5.50
C ALA A 207 5.00 14.49 5.82
N ASN A 208 4.77 14.75 7.09
CA ASN A 208 4.05 15.92 7.56
C ASN A 208 4.87 16.67 8.61
N LYS A 209 5.05 17.98 8.39
CA LYS A 209 5.75 18.88 9.32
C LYS A 209 4.72 19.72 10.06
N ASP A 210 4.60 19.49 11.37
CA ASP A 210 3.71 20.20 12.28
C ASP A 210 4.52 21.10 13.22
N PRO A 211 4.44 22.45 13.06
CA PRO A 211 5.17 23.37 13.90
C PRO A 211 4.56 23.51 15.32
N VAL A 212 3.27 23.16 15.51
CA VAL A 212 2.58 23.26 16.81
C VAL A 212 3.01 22.09 17.69
N ALA A 213 2.95 20.87 17.14
CA ALA A 213 3.42 19.67 17.82
C ALA A 213 4.96 19.57 17.83
N ASN A 214 5.64 20.40 17.04
CA ASN A 214 7.09 20.36 16.81
C ASN A 214 7.58 18.96 16.37
N THR A 215 6.85 18.38 15.38
CA THR A 215 7.11 17.04 14.87
C THR A 215 7.24 17.01 13.36
N VAL A 216 7.99 16.02 12.88
CA VAL A 216 7.91 15.51 11.52
C VAL A 216 7.42 14.07 11.59
N THR A 217 6.27 13.78 10.98
CA THR A 217 5.66 12.45 10.96
C THR A 217 5.87 11.83 9.59
N LEU A 218 6.40 10.60 9.57
CA LEU A 218 6.56 9.79 8.36
C LEU A 218 5.54 8.65 8.35
N GLU A 219 4.90 8.41 7.21
CA GLU A 219 3.89 7.37 7.03
C GLU A 219 3.99 6.72 5.64
N GLY A 220 3.49 5.50 5.53
CA GLY A 220 3.44 4.76 4.27
C GLY A 220 4.56 3.74 4.14
N TYR A 221 5.14 3.61 2.95
CA TYR A 221 6.03 2.49 2.63
C TYR A 221 7.44 2.92 2.25
N VAL A 222 8.40 2.06 2.60
CA VAL A 222 9.81 2.09 2.14
C VAL A 222 10.18 0.71 1.63
N PRO A 223 11.09 0.57 0.63
CA PRO A 223 11.34 -0.72 -0.02
C PRO A 223 11.95 -1.78 0.92
N ASP A 224 12.80 -1.36 1.83
CA ASP A 224 13.51 -2.22 2.77
C ASP A 224 14.05 -1.43 3.98
N ASN A 225 14.65 -2.13 4.94
CA ASN A 225 15.18 -1.55 6.16
C ASN A 225 16.41 -0.65 5.92
N ASN A 226 17.19 -0.84 4.86
CA ASN A 226 18.35 0.00 4.55
C ASN A 226 17.88 1.38 4.08
N VAL A 227 16.90 1.41 3.18
CA VAL A 227 16.28 2.66 2.73
C VAL A 227 15.54 3.35 3.88
N HIS A 228 14.86 2.58 4.75
CA HIS A 228 14.26 3.11 5.97
C HIS A 228 15.29 3.85 6.83
N ALA A 229 16.38 3.19 7.17
CA ALA A 229 17.45 3.80 7.97
C ALA A 229 18.05 5.04 7.29
N ALA A 230 18.25 5.02 5.96
CA ALA A 230 18.77 6.16 5.21
C ALA A 230 17.82 7.37 5.25
N ILE A 231 16.51 7.14 5.15
CA ILE A 231 15.49 8.20 5.24
C ILE A 231 15.45 8.78 6.66
N VAL A 232 15.43 7.94 7.70
CA VAL A 232 15.46 8.37 9.10
C VAL A 232 16.71 9.20 9.39
N ALA A 233 17.88 8.76 8.91
CA ALA A 233 19.12 9.51 9.03
C ALA A 233 19.06 10.87 8.29
N ALA A 234 18.45 10.92 7.11
CA ALA A 234 18.26 12.17 6.37
C ALA A 234 17.34 13.15 7.14
N VAL A 235 16.25 12.63 7.73
CA VAL A 235 15.37 13.45 8.60
C VAL A 235 16.15 14.02 9.78
N GLY A 236 16.94 13.22 10.50
CA GLY A 236 17.74 13.69 11.62
C GLY A 236 18.77 14.76 11.26
N ARG A 237 19.25 14.81 10.00
CA ARG A 237 20.14 15.87 9.53
C ARG A 237 19.41 17.15 9.10
N LYS A 238 18.21 17.03 8.54
CA LYS A 238 17.45 18.13 7.90
C LYS A 238 16.45 18.81 8.84
N PHE A 239 15.89 18.06 9.79
CA PHE A 239 14.88 18.52 10.74
C PHE A 239 15.48 18.58 12.16
N PHE A 240 16.26 19.64 12.42
CA PHE A 240 17.06 19.79 13.64
C PHE A 240 16.23 20.21 14.86
N ALA A 241 15.05 20.75 14.66
CA ALA A 241 14.18 21.25 15.74
C ALA A 241 12.98 20.34 16.01
N GLU A 242 12.58 19.56 15.03
CA GLU A 242 11.39 18.74 15.06
C GLU A 242 11.71 17.31 15.57
N LYS A 243 10.79 16.74 16.36
CA LYS A 243 10.86 15.35 16.78
C LYS A 243 10.31 14.45 15.66
N LEU A 244 11.07 13.40 15.30
CA LEU A 244 10.60 12.39 14.36
C LEU A 244 9.54 11.48 14.98
N VAL A 245 8.42 11.31 14.27
CA VAL A 245 7.41 10.27 14.49
C VAL A 245 7.44 9.35 13.28
N ASP A 246 7.90 8.13 13.46
CA ASP A 246 8.15 7.17 12.39
C ASP A 246 7.09 6.06 12.39
N ASN A 247 6.22 6.07 11.37
CA ASN A 247 5.18 5.08 11.11
C ASN A 247 5.38 4.38 9.75
N LEU A 248 6.63 4.34 9.25
CA LEU A 248 6.95 3.69 7.97
C LEU A 248 6.88 2.17 8.08
N LYS A 249 6.51 1.55 6.98
CA LYS A 249 6.45 0.09 6.83
C LYS A 249 7.32 -0.34 5.66
N ALA A 250 8.13 -1.38 5.86
CA ALA A 250 8.91 -1.96 4.78
C ALA A 250 8.01 -2.81 3.87
N SER A 251 8.03 -2.52 2.56
CA SER A 251 7.32 -3.29 1.53
C SER A 251 7.99 -3.13 0.18
N ALA A 252 8.27 -4.23 -0.50
CA ALA A 252 8.78 -4.21 -1.86
C ALA A 252 7.80 -3.51 -2.84
N GLY A 253 8.31 -3.07 -4.00
CA GLY A 253 7.48 -2.44 -5.05
C GLY A 253 7.72 -0.94 -5.23
N ALA A 254 8.68 -0.35 -4.51
CA ALA A 254 9.07 1.04 -4.70
C ALA A 254 9.58 1.29 -6.14
N PRO A 255 9.23 2.45 -6.74
CA PRO A 255 9.78 2.82 -8.03
C PRO A 255 11.28 3.07 -7.96
N GLN A 256 11.97 2.85 -9.09
CA GLN A 256 13.40 3.11 -9.18
C GLN A 256 13.71 4.57 -8.83
N GLY A 257 14.75 4.77 -8.01
CA GLY A 257 15.17 6.10 -7.54
C GLY A 257 14.40 6.62 -6.33
N PHE A 258 13.52 5.81 -5.73
CA PHE A 258 12.67 6.20 -4.61
C PHE A 258 13.45 6.85 -3.45
N GLN A 259 14.56 6.24 -3.00
CA GLN A 259 15.36 6.78 -1.89
C GLN A 259 15.84 8.21 -2.18
N ASN A 260 16.40 8.43 -3.37
CA ASN A 260 16.90 9.75 -3.75
C ASN A 260 15.76 10.77 -3.85
N ALA A 261 14.63 10.39 -4.43
CA ALA A 261 13.45 11.25 -4.52
C ALA A 261 12.90 11.60 -3.12
N ALA A 262 12.80 10.63 -2.22
CA ALA A 262 12.33 10.86 -0.86
C ALA A 262 13.27 11.80 -0.08
N VAL A 263 14.60 11.61 -0.18
CA VAL A 263 15.58 12.47 0.49
C VAL A 263 15.57 13.90 -0.08
N ALA A 264 15.44 14.07 -1.40
CA ALA A 264 15.32 15.37 -2.04
C ALA A 264 14.03 16.09 -1.61
N ALA A 265 12.90 15.37 -1.63
CA ALA A 265 11.61 15.91 -1.24
C ALA A 265 11.54 16.28 0.26
N LEU A 266 12.14 15.49 1.14
CA LEU A 266 12.34 15.82 2.56
C LEU A 266 13.22 17.06 2.75
N GLY A 267 14.22 17.26 1.87
CA GLY A 267 15.00 18.49 1.85
C GLY A 267 14.16 19.73 1.57
N ALA A 268 13.25 19.65 0.62
CA ALA A 268 12.31 20.74 0.35
C ALA A 268 11.31 20.95 1.49
N LEU A 269 10.78 19.86 2.10
CA LEU A 269 9.88 19.94 3.25
C LEU A 269 10.56 20.55 4.49
N SER A 270 11.85 20.33 4.69
CA SER A 270 12.59 20.92 5.84
C SER A 270 12.62 22.44 5.80
N ARG A 271 12.53 23.05 4.60
CA ARG A 271 12.61 24.49 4.35
C ARG A 271 11.29 25.23 4.53
N VAL A 272 10.15 24.54 4.64
CA VAL A 272 8.86 25.17 4.94
C VAL A 272 8.62 25.26 6.45
N SER A 273 7.78 26.20 6.87
CA SER A 273 7.36 26.36 8.28
C SER A 273 6.44 25.22 8.69
N THR A 274 5.44 24.97 7.88
CA THR A 274 4.47 23.87 7.97
C THR A 274 4.27 23.30 6.58
N GLY A 275 3.98 22.02 6.47
CA GLY A 275 3.74 21.45 5.16
C GLY A 275 3.56 19.95 5.16
N SER A 276 3.09 19.45 4.04
CA SER A 276 2.91 18.04 3.77
C SER A 276 3.59 17.63 2.46
N LEU A 277 4.16 16.46 2.48
CA LEU A 277 4.80 15.80 1.35
C LEU A 277 4.09 14.47 1.11
N THR A 278 3.71 14.21 -0.14
CA THR A 278 3.23 12.90 -0.58
C THR A 278 4.01 12.47 -1.80
N ILE A 279 4.56 11.28 -1.74
CA ILE A 279 5.08 10.56 -2.90
C ILE A 279 4.08 9.47 -3.24
N SER A 280 3.60 9.46 -4.47
CA SER A 280 2.72 8.43 -5.02
C SER A 280 3.34 7.90 -6.31
N ASP A 281 3.88 6.69 -6.26
CA ASP A 281 4.74 6.15 -7.31
C ASP A 281 5.90 7.10 -7.66
N ARG A 282 5.88 7.73 -8.83
CA ARG A 282 6.92 8.70 -9.28
C ARG A 282 6.44 10.15 -9.25
N GLU A 283 5.32 10.43 -8.62
CA GLU A 283 4.81 11.80 -8.45
C GLU A 283 5.08 12.27 -7.02
N VAL A 284 5.76 13.41 -6.89
CA VAL A 284 5.99 14.11 -5.63
C VAL A 284 5.02 15.28 -5.54
N LYS A 285 4.27 15.37 -4.45
CA LYS A 285 3.41 16.52 -4.11
C LYS A 285 3.92 17.13 -2.83
N LEU A 286 4.32 18.39 -2.88
CA LEU A 286 4.71 19.19 -1.73
C LEU A 286 3.74 20.36 -1.59
N SER A 287 3.17 20.55 -0.41
CA SER A 287 2.41 21.75 -0.07
C SER A 287 2.89 22.31 1.26
N GLY A 288 2.83 23.63 1.43
CA GLY A 288 3.22 24.24 2.69
C GLY A 288 3.52 25.72 2.58
N ASP A 289 3.95 26.31 3.71
CA ASP A 289 4.25 27.73 3.83
C ASP A 289 5.75 27.93 4.04
N ALA A 290 6.41 28.52 3.05
CA ALA A 290 7.81 28.93 3.19
C ALA A 290 7.96 30.10 4.18
N LEU A 291 9.12 30.25 4.75
CA LEU A 291 9.40 31.27 5.76
C LEU A 291 9.45 32.68 5.17
N TYR A 292 9.82 32.82 3.89
CA TYR A 292 9.90 34.08 3.14
C TYR A 292 9.79 33.84 1.62
N ALA A 293 9.53 34.90 0.86
CA ALA A 293 9.16 34.80 -0.56
C ALA A 293 10.25 34.10 -1.43
N VAL A 294 11.51 34.49 -1.27
CA VAL A 294 12.59 33.91 -2.05
C VAL A 294 12.78 32.41 -1.76
N ALA A 295 12.55 31.97 -0.51
CA ALA A 295 12.55 30.53 -0.19
C ALA A 295 11.44 29.79 -0.92
N ALA A 296 10.24 30.36 -1.01
CA ALA A 296 9.12 29.77 -1.74
C ALA A 296 9.48 29.56 -3.22
N ASP A 297 10.06 30.58 -3.88
CA ASP A 297 10.48 30.48 -5.27
C ASP A 297 11.60 29.45 -5.49
N GLN A 298 12.58 29.42 -4.60
CA GLN A 298 13.67 28.43 -4.64
C GLN A 298 13.15 27.00 -4.45
N ILE A 299 12.21 26.76 -3.54
CA ILE A 299 11.61 25.44 -3.31
C ILE A 299 10.82 25.02 -4.56
N ARG A 300 9.93 25.88 -5.08
CA ARG A 300 9.13 25.58 -6.28
C ARG A 300 9.99 25.29 -7.51
N GLY A 301 11.02 26.09 -7.73
CA GLY A 301 11.90 25.96 -8.90
C GLY A 301 12.99 24.88 -8.77
N GLY A 302 13.42 24.59 -7.54
CA GLY A 302 14.60 23.74 -7.30
C GLY A 302 14.30 22.25 -7.17
N ILE A 303 13.18 21.88 -6.57
CA ILE A 303 12.88 20.48 -6.23
C ILE A 303 12.89 19.55 -7.46
N GLY A 304 12.38 20.01 -8.61
CA GLY A 304 12.33 19.20 -9.83
C GLY A 304 13.70 18.78 -10.34
N GLY A 305 14.69 19.65 -10.21
CA GLY A 305 16.08 19.37 -10.62
C GLY A 305 16.83 18.39 -9.70
N GLU A 306 16.31 18.12 -8.51
CA GLU A 306 16.89 17.19 -7.55
C GLU A 306 16.29 15.78 -7.63
N LEU A 307 15.18 15.63 -8.34
CA LEU A 307 14.50 14.32 -8.50
C LEU A 307 15.20 13.47 -9.57
N PRO A 308 15.16 12.14 -9.42
CA PRO A 308 15.67 11.23 -10.44
C PRO A 308 14.90 11.37 -11.77
N GLN A 309 15.53 10.94 -12.86
CA GLN A 309 14.91 10.95 -14.17
C GLN A 309 13.59 10.15 -14.19
N GLY A 310 12.55 10.71 -14.83
CA GLY A 310 11.22 10.12 -14.95
C GLY A 310 10.33 10.32 -13.72
N TRP A 311 10.77 11.15 -12.75
CA TRP A 311 9.94 11.63 -11.65
C TRP A 311 9.32 12.99 -12.01
N SER A 312 8.17 13.26 -11.41
CA SER A 312 7.46 14.53 -11.54
C SER A 312 7.20 15.15 -10.17
N VAL A 313 7.04 16.49 -10.14
CA VAL A 313 6.74 17.20 -8.90
C VAL A 313 5.65 18.25 -9.11
N LYS A 314 4.79 18.37 -8.11
CA LYS A 314 3.87 19.50 -7.93
C LYS A 314 4.17 20.13 -6.59
N ALA A 315 4.69 21.36 -6.60
CA ALA A 315 5.00 22.13 -5.40
C ALA A 315 4.04 23.31 -5.28
N ASP A 316 3.12 23.23 -4.33
CA ASP A 316 2.22 24.29 -3.94
C ASP A 316 2.72 24.90 -2.62
N VAL A 317 3.62 25.88 -2.76
CA VAL A 317 4.30 26.51 -1.62
C VAL A 317 3.92 27.99 -1.59
N SER A 318 3.18 28.37 -0.56
CA SER A 318 2.86 29.76 -0.24
C SER A 318 3.91 30.38 0.70
N VAL A 319 3.70 31.60 1.11
CA VAL A 319 4.58 32.29 2.07
C VAL A 319 3.79 32.55 3.34
N LYS A 320 4.32 32.14 4.48
CA LYS A 320 3.67 32.43 5.76
C LYS A 320 3.59 33.96 6.01
N PRO A 321 2.61 34.44 6.77
CA PRO A 321 2.55 35.85 7.19
C PRO A 321 3.86 36.27 7.86
N VAL A 322 4.32 37.49 7.55
CA VAL A 322 5.53 38.06 8.15
C VAL A 322 5.32 38.22 9.65
N ALA A 323 6.22 37.63 10.43
CA ALA A 323 6.21 37.78 11.87
C ALA A 323 6.67 39.19 12.27
N SER A 324 6.19 39.67 13.42
CA SER A 324 6.54 41.00 13.92
C SER A 324 8.04 41.21 14.06
N ALA A 325 8.48 42.43 13.80
CA ALA A 325 9.84 42.84 14.06
C ALA A 325 10.18 42.70 15.53
N VAL A 326 11.45 42.42 15.82
CA VAL A 326 12.01 42.29 17.18
C VAL A 326 13.25 43.14 17.32
N ASP A 327 13.58 43.46 18.58
CA ASP A 327 14.76 44.24 18.85
C ASP A 327 16.09 43.47 18.71
N PRO A 328 17.25 44.17 18.53
CA PRO A 328 18.54 43.51 18.31
C PRO A 328 18.94 42.51 19.39
N THR A 329 18.59 42.75 20.65
CA THR A 329 18.92 41.83 21.77
C THR A 329 18.13 40.52 21.66
N VAL A 330 16.86 40.58 21.28
CA VAL A 330 16.04 39.42 21.03
C VAL A 330 16.57 38.64 19.82
N CYS A 331 17.04 39.36 18.77
CA CYS A 331 17.68 38.74 17.60
C CYS A 331 18.90 37.91 17.99
N GLN A 332 19.78 38.45 18.79
CA GLN A 332 20.99 37.73 19.25
C GLN A 332 20.60 36.45 19.97
N GLN A 333 19.58 36.50 20.83
CA GLN A 333 19.09 35.33 21.53
C GLN A 333 18.53 34.28 20.58
N LEU A 334 17.72 34.67 19.59
CA LEU A 334 17.16 33.77 18.59
C LEU A 334 18.25 33.10 17.73
N PHE A 335 19.27 33.84 17.30
CA PHE A 335 20.42 33.26 16.59
C PHE A 335 21.16 32.25 17.44
N PHE A 336 21.41 32.58 18.71
CA PHE A 336 22.07 31.69 19.63
C PHE A 336 21.29 30.38 19.84
N GLU A 337 19.98 30.47 20.02
CA GLU A 337 19.11 29.30 20.18
C GLU A 337 19.08 28.39 18.91
N LEU A 338 19.01 28.98 17.72
CA LEU A 338 19.02 28.22 16.47
C LEU A 338 20.36 27.51 16.25
N LEU A 339 21.47 28.23 16.43
CA LEU A 339 22.81 27.68 16.25
C LEU A 339 23.23 26.72 17.37
N GLY A 340 22.61 26.83 18.56
CA GLY A 340 22.74 25.87 19.64
C GLY A 340 22.07 24.52 19.33
N LYS A 341 21.03 24.51 18.54
CA LYS A 341 20.32 23.28 18.13
C LYS A 341 20.98 22.59 16.95
N ALA A 342 21.54 23.35 16.00
CA ALA A 342 22.18 22.81 14.79
C ALA A 342 23.28 23.73 14.28
N LYS A 343 24.18 23.18 13.46
CA LYS A 343 25.28 23.90 12.84
C LYS A 343 25.11 23.99 11.34
N ILE A 344 25.56 25.10 10.76
CA ILE A 344 25.73 25.21 9.32
C ILE A 344 26.88 24.29 8.91
N ARG A 345 26.58 23.31 8.08
CA ARG A 345 27.55 22.33 7.58
C ARG A 345 28.11 22.77 6.23
N PHE A 346 29.33 22.37 5.97
CA PHE A 346 30.02 22.57 4.72
C PHE A 346 30.57 21.25 4.20
N GLU A 347 30.81 21.17 2.91
CA GLU A 347 31.56 20.07 2.33
C GLU A 347 32.98 20.01 2.93
N SER A 348 33.54 18.81 3.06
CA SER A 348 34.86 18.62 3.69
C SER A 348 35.94 19.48 3.04
N GLY A 349 36.63 20.29 3.82
CA GLY A 349 37.71 21.17 3.38
C GLY A 349 37.27 22.34 2.46
N ARG A 350 35.96 22.58 2.28
CA ARG A 350 35.42 23.59 1.36
C ARG A 350 34.55 24.62 2.08
N ALA A 351 34.19 25.66 1.35
CA ALA A 351 33.22 26.68 1.75
C ALA A 351 31.84 26.46 1.11
N THR A 352 31.64 25.37 0.37
CA THR A 352 30.34 24.99 -0.19
C THR A 352 29.40 24.56 0.94
N ILE A 353 28.28 25.22 1.08
CA ILE A 353 27.26 24.91 2.11
C ILE A 353 26.60 23.58 1.78
N ASP A 354 26.51 22.70 2.77
CA ASP A 354 25.81 21.42 2.63
C ASP A 354 24.29 21.64 2.54
N LYS A 355 23.64 20.97 1.61
CA LYS A 355 22.18 21.04 1.39
C LYS A 355 21.35 20.67 2.63
N ASP A 356 21.88 19.84 3.53
CA ASP A 356 21.22 19.49 4.80
C ASP A 356 21.07 20.70 5.74
N SER A 357 21.83 21.78 5.52
CA SER A 357 21.77 23.03 6.30
C SER A 357 20.73 24.04 5.82
N MET A 358 20.06 23.80 4.67
CA MET A 358 19.17 24.80 4.06
C MET A 358 17.99 25.16 4.98
N GLY A 359 17.40 24.19 5.70
CA GLY A 359 16.30 24.45 6.64
C GLY A 359 16.75 25.35 7.82
N LEU A 360 17.99 25.18 8.32
CA LEU A 360 18.55 26.05 9.35
C LEU A 360 18.82 27.45 8.80
N LEU A 361 19.42 27.55 7.61
CA LEU A 361 19.68 28.84 6.97
C LEU A 361 18.40 29.62 6.73
N ASP A 362 17.33 28.98 6.26
CA ASP A 362 16.06 29.66 6.05
C ASP A 362 15.47 30.21 7.38
N LYS A 363 15.65 29.50 8.52
CA LYS A 363 15.26 30.03 9.84
C LYS A 363 16.13 31.17 10.32
N LEU A 364 17.43 31.13 10.05
CA LEU A 364 18.36 32.25 10.33
C LEU A 364 18.00 33.48 9.50
N ILE A 365 17.66 33.32 8.21
CA ILE A 365 17.19 34.39 7.34
C ILE A 365 15.89 34.98 7.85
N GLU A 366 14.89 34.15 8.18
CA GLU A 366 13.63 34.62 8.76
C GLU A 366 13.90 35.47 10.02
N THR A 367 14.78 35.01 10.91
CA THR A 367 15.16 35.76 12.09
C THR A 367 15.81 37.11 11.72
N ALA A 368 16.76 37.11 10.76
CA ALA A 368 17.41 38.33 10.31
C ALA A 368 16.46 39.34 9.65
N LEU A 369 15.43 38.85 8.93
CA LEU A 369 14.39 39.68 8.35
C LEU A 369 13.48 40.34 9.42
N ARG A 370 13.30 39.68 10.57
CA ARG A 370 12.55 40.23 11.71
C ARG A 370 13.35 41.25 12.50
N CYS A 371 14.62 41.43 12.20
CA CYS A 371 15.53 42.34 12.91
C CYS A 371 16.01 43.48 11.99
N PRO A 372 15.13 44.35 11.51
CA PRO A 372 15.44 45.28 10.42
C PRO A 372 16.54 46.27 10.74
N THR A 373 16.76 46.57 12.01
CA THR A 373 17.75 47.55 12.50
C THR A 373 19.09 46.94 12.93
N ALA A 374 19.19 45.61 12.97
CA ALA A 374 20.40 44.92 13.41
C ALA A 374 21.45 44.81 12.27
N ASN A 375 22.67 45.14 12.55
CA ASN A 375 23.84 44.75 11.77
C ASN A 375 24.31 43.40 12.25
N ILE A 376 24.61 42.48 11.34
CA ILE A 376 24.93 41.09 11.65
C ILE A 376 26.34 40.77 11.16
N GLU A 377 27.20 40.39 12.08
CA GLU A 377 28.49 39.81 11.75
C GLU A 377 28.34 38.29 11.66
N VAL A 378 28.66 37.74 10.46
CA VAL A 378 28.76 36.29 10.24
C VAL A 378 30.19 35.88 10.50
N ALA A 379 30.45 35.23 11.64
CA ALA A 379 31.76 34.88 12.14
C ALA A 379 32.09 33.41 11.87
N GLY A 380 33.14 33.16 11.09
CA GLY A 380 33.61 31.82 10.77
C GLY A 380 34.74 31.35 11.68
N HIS A 381 34.68 30.12 12.16
CA HIS A 381 35.66 29.50 13.04
C HIS A 381 36.10 28.13 12.55
N THR A 382 37.35 27.73 12.88
CA THR A 382 37.89 26.38 12.64
C THR A 382 38.34 25.77 13.97
N ASP A 383 38.66 24.49 13.96
CA ASP A 383 39.51 23.88 14.97
C ASP A 383 40.99 24.31 14.77
N SER A 384 41.89 23.79 15.62
CA SER A 384 43.31 24.09 15.57
C SER A 384 44.13 23.19 14.65
N ASP A 385 43.46 22.27 13.86
CA ASP A 385 44.18 21.41 12.95
C ASP A 385 44.64 22.20 11.70
N GLY A 386 45.89 21.97 11.27
CA GLY A 386 46.44 22.61 10.10
C GLY A 386 47.10 23.95 10.36
N ASP A 387 47.38 24.67 9.26
CA ASP A 387 48.05 25.96 9.30
C ASP A 387 47.09 27.10 9.61
N ASN A 388 47.49 28.02 10.49
CA ASN A 388 46.69 29.16 10.94
C ASN A 388 46.26 30.08 9.76
N THR A 389 47.12 30.32 8.76
CA THR A 389 46.79 31.14 7.61
C THR A 389 45.69 30.47 6.77
N SER A 390 45.80 29.18 6.53
CA SER A 390 44.80 28.36 5.85
C SER A 390 43.47 28.34 6.58
N ASN A 391 43.50 28.19 7.93
CA ASN A 391 42.29 28.19 8.79
C ASN A 391 41.62 29.57 8.77
N MET A 392 42.40 30.66 8.81
CA MET A 392 41.88 32.03 8.65
C MET A 392 41.14 32.18 7.32
N ALA A 393 41.82 31.84 6.22
CA ALA A 393 41.25 31.96 4.88
C ALA A 393 40.01 31.05 4.64
N LEU A 394 39.99 29.81 5.22
CA LEU A 394 38.86 28.90 5.12
C LEU A 394 37.65 29.40 5.90
N SER A 395 37.88 29.90 7.13
CA SER A 395 36.82 30.47 8.00
C SER A 395 36.19 31.72 7.39
N GLU A 396 37.00 32.61 6.76
CA GLU A 396 36.51 33.78 6.07
C GLU A 396 35.68 33.40 4.85
N LYS A 397 36.17 32.49 3.99
CA LYS A 397 35.39 31.99 2.84
C LYS A 397 34.06 31.35 3.22
N ARG A 398 33.99 30.62 4.37
CA ARG A 398 32.75 30.04 4.87
C ARG A 398 31.81 31.12 5.37
N ALA A 399 32.29 32.11 6.12
CA ALA A 399 31.48 33.25 6.56
C ALA A 399 30.93 34.03 5.34
N GLN A 400 31.77 34.25 4.32
CA GLN A 400 31.36 34.89 3.08
C GLN A 400 30.29 34.11 2.32
N ALA A 401 30.43 32.77 2.18
CA ALA A 401 29.45 31.94 1.53
C ALA A 401 28.07 31.99 2.22
N VAL A 402 28.05 32.04 3.56
CA VAL A 402 26.82 32.23 4.32
C VAL A 402 26.24 33.63 4.10
N SER A 403 27.06 34.69 4.17
CA SER A 403 26.61 36.07 3.93
C SER A 403 26.03 36.23 2.53
N GLU A 404 26.67 35.67 1.49
CA GLU A 404 26.16 35.68 0.11
C GLU A 404 24.81 34.96 -0.01
N TYR A 405 24.63 33.87 0.74
CA TYR A 405 23.35 33.16 0.77
C TYR A 405 22.24 34.03 1.39
N LEU A 406 22.55 34.75 2.49
CA LEU A 406 21.61 35.68 3.14
C LEU A 406 21.27 36.87 2.22
N ILE A 407 22.24 37.43 1.50
CA ILE A 407 22.03 38.51 0.52
C ILE A 407 21.10 38.04 -0.61
N LYS A 408 21.35 36.85 -1.17
CA LYS A 408 20.49 36.24 -2.21
C LYS A 408 19.06 35.99 -1.70
N ALA A 409 18.87 35.81 -0.41
CA ALA A 409 17.58 35.66 0.22
C ALA A 409 16.87 36.98 0.52
N GLY A 410 17.50 38.14 0.22
CA GLY A 410 16.89 39.46 0.33
C GLY A 410 17.37 40.32 1.50
N LEU A 411 18.40 39.89 2.25
CA LEU A 411 18.99 40.77 3.25
C LEU A 411 19.89 41.83 2.60
N PRO A 412 19.80 43.11 3.04
CA PRO A 412 20.65 44.20 2.55
C PRO A 412 22.13 43.90 2.83
N PRO A 413 23.02 44.05 1.82
CA PRO A 413 24.45 43.74 1.98
C PRO A 413 25.17 44.59 3.04
N ASP A 414 24.73 45.83 3.23
CA ASP A 414 25.28 46.78 4.20
C ASP A 414 25.03 46.40 5.65
N ARG A 415 24.05 45.51 5.90
CA ARG A 415 23.76 44.95 7.19
C ARG A 415 24.61 43.71 7.55
N LEU A 416 25.36 43.17 6.59
CA LEU A 416 26.09 41.92 6.75
C LEU A 416 27.62 42.14 6.69
N LYS A 417 28.33 41.57 7.64
CA LYS A 417 29.79 41.57 7.65
C LYS A 417 30.29 40.13 7.82
N ALA A 418 30.96 39.59 6.85
CA ALA A 418 31.64 38.31 6.96
C ALA A 418 33.04 38.48 7.59
N VAL A 419 33.37 37.68 8.60
CA VAL A 419 34.66 37.71 9.28
C VAL A 419 35.14 36.28 9.55
N GLY A 420 36.37 35.98 9.18
CA GLY A 420 37.05 34.73 9.54
C GLY A 420 37.92 34.93 10.79
N TYR A 421 37.78 34.10 11.76
CA TYR A 421 38.56 34.06 12.99
C TYR A 421 39.53 32.88 13.08
N GLY A 422 39.47 31.95 12.10
CA GLY A 422 40.27 30.74 12.15
C GLY A 422 40.10 29.99 13.46
N SER A 423 41.18 29.56 14.05
CA SER A 423 41.23 28.87 15.36
C SER A 423 41.43 29.81 16.57
N SER A 424 41.39 31.15 16.39
CA SER A 424 41.74 32.11 17.45
C SER A 424 40.68 32.26 18.54
N GLN A 425 39.43 31.82 18.29
CA GLN A 425 38.32 31.95 19.26
C GLN A 425 37.65 30.58 19.52
N PRO A 426 38.33 29.65 20.20
CA PRO A 426 37.77 28.36 20.51
C PRO A 426 36.66 28.46 21.58
N VAL A 427 35.60 27.67 21.44
CA VAL A 427 34.52 27.51 22.43
C VAL A 427 34.64 26.19 23.20
N ALA A 428 35.53 25.30 22.76
CA ALA A 428 35.84 24.03 23.41
C ALA A 428 37.32 23.70 23.23
N ALA A 429 37.84 22.77 24.02
CA ALA A 429 39.21 22.28 23.90
C ALA A 429 39.46 21.62 22.52
N ASN A 430 40.63 21.85 21.94
CA ASN A 430 41.00 21.30 20.63
C ASN A 430 41.74 19.94 20.72
N ASP A 431 41.77 19.34 21.90
CA ASP A 431 42.43 18.06 22.20
C ASP A 431 41.50 16.85 21.97
N THR A 432 40.19 17.06 21.74
CA THR A 432 39.21 16.04 21.47
C THR A 432 38.47 16.30 20.17
N ASP A 433 38.02 15.21 19.49
CA ASP A 433 37.24 15.35 18.25
C ASP A 433 35.92 16.10 18.47
N ASP A 434 35.27 15.91 19.63
CA ASP A 434 34.07 16.65 20.04
C ASP A 434 34.33 18.14 20.20
N GLY A 435 35.44 18.50 20.84
CA GLY A 435 35.85 19.90 21.02
C GLY A 435 36.16 20.56 19.70
N LYS A 436 36.96 19.89 18.83
CA LYS A 436 37.23 20.35 17.47
C LYS A 436 35.93 20.51 16.64
N ALA A 437 35.01 19.54 16.76
CA ALA A 437 33.72 19.65 16.09
C ALA A 437 32.87 20.82 16.58
N LYS A 438 32.97 21.22 17.87
CA LYS A 438 32.33 22.44 18.42
C LYS A 438 32.99 23.71 17.90
N ASN A 439 34.31 23.71 17.71
CA ASN A 439 35.05 24.85 17.20
C ASN A 439 34.82 25.12 15.71
N ARG A 440 34.55 24.07 14.89
CA ARG A 440 34.14 24.24 13.51
C ARG A 440 32.67 24.73 13.43
N ARG A 441 32.50 26.07 13.46
CA ARG A 441 31.17 26.70 13.52
C ARG A 441 31.09 28.02 12.75
N ILE A 442 29.90 28.47 12.53
CA ILE A 442 29.54 29.84 12.12
C ILE A 442 28.69 30.44 13.24
N ASP A 443 29.06 31.61 13.71
CA ASP A 443 28.28 32.40 14.67
C ASP A 443 27.64 33.60 13.97
N PHE A 444 26.50 34.07 14.49
CA PHE A 444 25.80 35.29 14.08
C PHE A 444 25.84 36.25 15.26
N VAL A 445 26.57 37.36 15.11
CA VAL A 445 26.74 38.34 16.15
C VAL A 445 26.07 39.64 15.76
N VAL A 446 25.10 40.08 16.54
CA VAL A 446 24.40 41.35 16.35
C VAL A 446 25.27 42.49 16.91
N LYS A 447 25.48 43.51 16.09
CA LYS A 447 26.31 44.69 16.40
C LYS A 447 25.49 45.95 16.59
#